data_fb7eb596d39bc4f362026154fe71e4ad
#
_entry.id   fb7eb596d39bc4f362026154fe71e4ad
#
_cell.length_a   1.000
_cell.length_b   1.000
_cell.length_c   1.000
_cell.angle_alpha   90.00
_cell.angle_beta   90.00
_cell.angle_gamma   90.00
#
_symmetry.space_group_name_H-M   'P 1'
#
loop_
_entity.id
_entity.type
_entity.pdbx_description
1 polymer ?
#
loop_
_entity_poly.entity_id
_entity_poly.type
_entity_poly.pdbx_seq_one_letter_code
_entity_poly.pdbx_strand_id
1 'polypeptide(L)'
;MSTVDLFAIGNALIDQEFKVSDEFLTAHHLQKGTMQLADGEAQATLYQNLKATQTYKGQASGGSAANTTVAFAALGGSAFYACRVGNDDLGHIYLHGLNEAGIQTTTQSISEGVTGTCMVLVSPDSERTMHTYLGITAELTDEQIDFQPLTTAKWLYIEGYLSTSETARQAVKQAREIAKANGVKIAFTLSDPAMVQYARAGLDEMIADGVDLLFCNQQEALMYTETDTIEAALAKLKELSQYIVITMSADGALISNNGETFTVPGRAVTAVDANGAGDAFAGAFLYALNVGLGLKTAAELAILVSSQVVAQFGPRLAVSEYAALLKDVLKECA
;
A
#
# COMPACT_ATOMS: atom_id res chain seq x y z
N MET A 1 -18.09 -9.96 18.53
CA MET A 1 -17.38 -9.48 17.33
C MET A 1 -15.96 -10.01 17.42
N SER A 2 -15.42 -10.58 16.35
CA SER A 2 -14.02 -11.03 16.34
C SER A 2 -13.12 -9.79 16.39
N THR A 3 -12.14 -9.79 17.30
CA THR A 3 -11.09 -8.76 17.33
C THR A 3 -10.26 -8.87 16.06
N VAL A 4 -9.91 -7.74 15.44
CA VAL A 4 -8.97 -7.71 14.33
C VAL A 4 -7.58 -7.26 14.81
N ASP A 5 -6.53 -7.78 14.17
CA ASP A 5 -5.17 -7.38 14.46
C ASP A 5 -4.79 -6.09 13.73
N LEU A 6 -5.24 -5.97 12.47
CA LEU A 6 -4.95 -4.84 11.59
C LEU A 6 -6.26 -4.17 11.15
N PHE A 7 -6.39 -2.88 11.40
CA PHE A 7 -7.38 -2.01 10.78
C PHE A 7 -6.67 -1.12 9.76
N ALA A 8 -7.05 -1.20 8.50
CA ALA A 8 -6.41 -0.41 7.45
C ALA A 8 -7.42 0.53 6.78
N ILE A 9 -6.95 1.72 6.39
CA ILE A 9 -7.71 2.73 5.64
C ILE A 9 -6.95 3.06 4.36
N GLY A 10 -7.63 2.99 3.23
CA GLY A 10 -7.04 3.32 1.94
C GLY A 10 -8.04 3.43 0.80
N ASN A 11 -7.52 3.77 -0.37
CA ASN A 11 -8.30 3.86 -1.60
C ASN A 11 -8.73 2.48 -2.09
N ALA A 12 -9.93 2.42 -2.65
CA ALA A 12 -10.46 1.24 -3.31
C ALA A 12 -10.38 1.42 -4.83
N LEU A 13 -9.49 0.69 -5.47
CA LEU A 13 -9.24 0.76 -6.91
C LEU A 13 -9.29 -0.63 -7.52
N ILE A 14 -9.87 -0.75 -8.71
CA ILE A 14 -9.68 -1.94 -9.54
C ILE A 14 -8.45 -1.70 -10.43
N ASP A 15 -7.38 -2.44 -10.18
CA ASP A 15 -6.21 -2.43 -11.03
C ASP A 15 -6.51 -3.21 -12.31
N GLN A 16 -6.20 -2.59 -13.45
CA GLN A 16 -6.34 -3.17 -14.79
C GLN A 16 -4.96 -3.18 -15.46
N GLU A 17 -4.40 -4.34 -15.63
CA GLU A 17 -3.00 -4.50 -16.02
C GLU A 17 -2.83 -4.73 -17.52
N PHE A 18 -1.90 -4.00 -18.12
CA PHE A 18 -1.56 -4.09 -19.54
C PHE A 18 -0.04 -4.13 -19.73
N LYS A 19 0.43 -5.00 -20.66
CA LYS A 19 1.78 -4.85 -21.21
C LYS A 19 1.74 -3.83 -22.32
N VAL A 20 2.62 -2.84 -22.26
CA VAL A 20 2.72 -1.74 -23.22
C VAL A 20 4.16 -1.58 -23.71
N SER A 21 4.35 -0.91 -24.86
CA SER A 21 5.68 -0.47 -25.29
C SER A 21 5.99 0.95 -24.82
N ASP A 22 7.28 1.34 -24.86
CA ASP A 22 7.69 2.72 -24.55
C ASP A 22 7.13 3.73 -25.55
N GLU A 23 6.95 3.32 -26.83
CA GLU A 23 6.31 4.14 -27.87
C GLU A 23 4.84 4.41 -27.53
N PHE A 24 4.13 3.43 -26.96
CA PHE A 24 2.75 3.63 -26.52
C PHE A 24 2.68 4.70 -25.41
N LEU A 25 3.54 4.61 -24.41
CA LEU A 25 3.60 5.60 -23.32
C LEU A 25 3.87 7.02 -23.87
N THR A 26 4.83 7.13 -24.78
CA THR A 26 5.18 8.40 -25.42
C THR A 26 4.02 8.98 -26.25
N ALA A 27 3.37 8.14 -27.06
CA ALA A 27 2.25 8.54 -27.91
C ALA A 27 1.03 9.03 -27.13
N HIS A 28 0.84 8.53 -25.91
CA HIS A 28 -0.23 8.93 -25.00
C HIS A 28 0.18 9.93 -23.93
N HIS A 29 1.39 10.54 -24.05
CA HIS A 29 1.94 11.52 -23.11
C HIS A 29 1.99 11.04 -21.65
N LEU A 30 2.20 9.73 -21.45
CA LEU A 30 2.32 9.12 -20.13
C LEU A 30 3.78 9.14 -19.70
N GLN A 31 4.05 9.74 -18.55
CA GLN A 31 5.40 9.78 -17.99
C GLN A 31 5.72 8.41 -17.37
N LYS A 32 6.65 7.70 -18.02
CA LYS A 32 7.09 6.37 -17.58
C LYS A 32 7.56 6.38 -16.12
N GLY A 33 7.18 5.34 -15.39
CA GLY A 33 7.63 5.13 -14.01
C GLY A 33 6.89 5.99 -12.97
N THR A 34 5.79 6.69 -13.35
CA THR A 34 5.05 7.56 -12.43
C THR A 34 3.59 7.19 -12.33
N MET A 35 2.96 7.61 -11.22
CA MET A 35 1.52 7.61 -11.08
C MET A 35 0.97 8.98 -11.49
N GLN A 36 -0.05 8.97 -12.36
CA GLN A 36 -0.76 10.17 -12.81
C GLN A 36 -2.25 10.03 -12.49
N LEU A 37 -2.81 11.07 -11.87
CA LEU A 37 -4.26 11.15 -11.68
C LEU A 37 -4.94 11.60 -12.96
N ALA A 38 -6.10 11.01 -13.24
CA ALA A 38 -6.92 11.31 -14.40
C ALA A 38 -8.39 11.51 -14.01
N ASP A 39 -9.11 12.24 -14.85
CA ASP A 39 -10.57 12.25 -14.80
C ASP A 39 -11.19 11.02 -15.49
N GLY A 40 -12.50 10.84 -15.33
CA GLY A 40 -13.20 9.66 -15.86
C GLY A 40 -13.21 9.59 -17.39
N GLU A 41 -13.18 10.72 -18.12
CA GLU A 41 -13.18 10.78 -19.58
C GLU A 41 -11.81 10.37 -20.14
N ALA A 42 -10.73 10.91 -19.57
CA ALA A 42 -9.36 10.55 -19.91
C ALA A 42 -9.10 9.06 -19.63
N GLN A 43 -9.57 8.56 -18.48
CA GLN A 43 -9.49 7.14 -18.11
C GLN A 43 -10.21 6.24 -19.11
N ALA A 44 -11.45 6.56 -19.44
CA ALA A 44 -12.24 5.78 -20.41
C ALA A 44 -11.58 5.77 -21.80
N THR A 45 -11.06 6.90 -22.25
CA THR A 45 -10.38 7.03 -23.54
C THR A 45 -9.12 6.18 -23.58
N LEU A 46 -8.26 6.25 -22.56
CA LEU A 46 -7.04 5.43 -22.46
C LEU A 46 -7.39 3.95 -22.42
N TYR A 47 -8.41 3.55 -21.66
CA TYR A 47 -8.86 2.16 -21.59
C TYR A 47 -9.26 1.60 -22.94
N GLN A 48 -10.02 2.34 -23.74
CA GLN A 48 -10.42 1.90 -25.10
C GLN A 48 -9.17 1.71 -25.99
N ASN A 49 -8.21 2.63 -25.94
CA ASN A 49 -6.97 2.51 -26.71
C ASN A 49 -6.14 1.30 -26.28
N LEU A 50 -6.02 1.06 -24.98
CA LEU A 50 -5.32 -0.10 -24.42
C LEU A 50 -5.96 -1.42 -24.85
N LYS A 51 -7.28 -1.53 -24.73
CA LYS A 51 -8.03 -2.74 -25.13
C LYS A 51 -7.90 -3.06 -26.62
N ALA A 52 -7.82 -2.03 -27.46
CA ALA A 52 -7.70 -2.19 -28.90
C ALA A 52 -6.29 -2.59 -29.38
N THR A 53 -5.24 -2.16 -28.66
CA THR A 53 -3.87 -2.19 -29.18
C THR A 53 -2.85 -2.89 -28.29
N GLN A 54 -3.17 -3.14 -27.02
CA GLN A 54 -2.22 -3.66 -26.04
C GLN A 54 -2.66 -5.00 -25.43
N THR A 55 -1.71 -5.68 -24.78
CA THR A 55 -1.99 -6.99 -24.15
C THR A 55 -2.55 -6.80 -22.74
N TYR A 56 -3.86 -7.02 -22.60
CA TYR A 56 -4.51 -7.11 -21.30
C TYR A 56 -4.06 -8.34 -20.54
N LYS A 57 -3.74 -8.19 -19.25
CA LYS A 57 -3.24 -9.27 -18.38
C LYS A 57 -4.25 -9.71 -17.34
N GLY A 58 -5.07 -8.82 -16.86
CA GLY A 58 -6.07 -9.13 -15.85
C GLY A 58 -6.54 -7.89 -15.11
N GLN A 59 -7.43 -8.15 -14.14
CA GLN A 59 -7.85 -7.15 -13.16
C GLN A 59 -7.91 -7.76 -11.78
N ALA A 60 -7.65 -6.93 -10.76
CA ALA A 60 -7.71 -7.33 -9.37
C ALA A 60 -8.18 -6.16 -8.50
N SER A 61 -8.65 -6.47 -7.29
CA SER A 61 -8.87 -5.47 -6.26
C SER A 61 -7.51 -4.91 -5.85
N GLY A 62 -7.21 -3.69 -6.30
CA GLY A 62 -5.95 -2.98 -6.07
C GLY A 62 -6.02 -2.02 -4.89
N GLY A 63 -5.13 -1.03 -4.90
CA GLY A 63 -4.93 -0.07 -3.82
C GLY A 63 -3.83 -0.53 -2.86
N SER A 64 -2.93 0.41 -2.51
CA SER A 64 -1.74 0.13 -1.71
C SER A 64 -2.07 -0.50 -0.35
N ALA A 65 -2.93 0.16 0.44
CA ALA A 65 -3.31 -0.38 1.75
C ALA A 65 -4.09 -1.70 1.64
N ALA A 66 -4.85 -1.92 0.55
CA ALA A 66 -5.51 -3.20 0.32
C ALA A 66 -4.50 -4.32 0.04
N ASN A 67 -3.46 -4.06 -0.78
CA ASN A 67 -2.38 -5.02 -1.02
C ASN A 67 -1.64 -5.38 0.27
N THR A 68 -1.31 -4.37 1.09
CA THR A 68 -0.71 -4.54 2.42
C THR A 68 -1.58 -5.42 3.31
N THR A 69 -2.89 -5.15 3.33
CA THR A 69 -3.86 -5.89 4.16
C THR A 69 -4.00 -7.34 3.69
N VAL A 70 -3.99 -7.58 2.36
CA VAL A 70 -4.00 -8.94 1.79
C VAL A 70 -2.76 -9.72 2.18
N ALA A 71 -1.57 -9.13 2.08
CA ALA A 71 -0.33 -9.79 2.49
C ALA A 71 -0.35 -10.15 3.99
N PHE A 72 -0.82 -9.22 4.84
CA PHE A 72 -0.98 -9.44 6.28
C PHE A 72 -1.96 -10.60 6.59
N ALA A 73 -3.13 -10.60 5.95
CA ALA A 73 -4.16 -11.62 6.14
C ALA A 73 -3.72 -12.99 5.60
N ALA A 74 -3.05 -13.04 4.45
CA ALA A 74 -2.57 -14.28 3.84
C ALA A 74 -1.46 -14.97 4.66
N LEU A 75 -0.74 -14.20 5.48
CA LEU A 75 0.21 -14.75 6.46
C LEU A 75 -0.49 -15.28 7.73
N GLY A 76 -1.77 -15.04 7.91
CA GLY A 76 -2.59 -15.56 9.01
C GLY A 76 -3.07 -14.49 10.01
N GLY A 77 -2.90 -13.21 9.72
CA GLY A 77 -3.43 -12.11 10.52
C GLY A 77 -4.91 -11.88 10.29
N SER A 78 -5.62 -11.37 11.29
CA SER A 78 -7.01 -10.92 11.13
C SER A 78 -7.05 -9.42 10.77
N ALA A 79 -7.78 -9.06 9.71
CA ALA A 79 -7.77 -7.70 9.21
C ALA A 79 -9.16 -7.15 8.85
N PHE A 80 -9.31 -5.84 9.00
CA PHE A 80 -10.45 -5.06 8.52
C PHE A 80 -9.94 -3.97 7.58
N TYR A 81 -10.63 -3.77 6.46
CA TYR A 81 -10.30 -2.74 5.48
C TYR A 81 -11.42 -1.72 5.34
N ALA A 82 -11.12 -0.47 5.64
CA ALA A 82 -12.02 0.67 5.49
C ALA A 82 -11.71 1.41 4.18
N CYS A 83 -12.72 1.53 3.32
CA CYS A 83 -12.63 2.16 2.00
C CYS A 83 -13.99 2.66 1.55
N ARG A 84 -14.04 3.31 0.38
CA ARG A 84 -15.27 3.69 -0.31
C ARG A 84 -15.28 3.17 -1.74
N VAL A 85 -16.37 2.50 -2.13
CA VAL A 85 -16.61 1.98 -3.48
C VAL A 85 -17.94 2.45 -4.00
N GLY A 86 -18.09 2.46 -5.31
CA GLY A 86 -19.37 2.70 -5.98
C GLY A 86 -20.36 1.54 -5.78
N ASN A 87 -21.65 1.85 -5.87
CA ASN A 87 -22.71 0.83 -5.99
C ASN A 87 -22.78 0.35 -7.44
N ASP A 88 -21.66 -0.18 -7.94
CA ASP A 88 -21.48 -0.69 -9.29
C ASP A 88 -20.82 -2.08 -9.29
N ASP A 89 -20.75 -2.71 -10.46
CA ASP A 89 -20.16 -4.07 -10.60
C ASP A 89 -18.71 -4.12 -10.10
N LEU A 90 -17.92 -3.06 -10.34
CA LEU A 90 -16.52 -3.00 -9.90
C LEU A 90 -16.41 -2.89 -8.38
N GLY A 91 -17.28 -2.12 -7.73
CA GLY A 91 -17.33 -2.02 -6.27
C GLY A 91 -17.70 -3.34 -5.61
N HIS A 92 -18.65 -4.07 -6.16
CA HIS A 92 -19.02 -5.40 -5.68
C HIS A 92 -17.90 -6.41 -5.89
N ILE A 93 -17.23 -6.40 -7.05
CA ILE A 93 -16.04 -7.22 -7.33
C ILE A 93 -14.94 -6.89 -6.32
N TYR A 94 -14.72 -5.61 -6.04
CA TYR A 94 -13.70 -5.15 -5.10
C TYR A 94 -13.89 -5.73 -3.70
N LEU A 95 -15.07 -5.53 -3.10
CA LEU A 95 -15.38 -6.01 -1.76
C LEU A 95 -15.41 -7.54 -1.69
N HIS A 96 -15.92 -8.20 -2.74
CA HIS A 96 -15.91 -9.66 -2.82
C HIS A 96 -14.49 -10.21 -2.80
N GLY A 97 -13.57 -9.63 -3.60
CA GLY A 97 -12.17 -10.05 -3.62
C GLY A 97 -11.44 -9.88 -2.28
N LEU A 98 -11.75 -8.81 -1.53
CA LEU A 98 -11.22 -8.65 -0.17
C LEU A 98 -11.78 -9.70 0.79
N ASN A 99 -13.09 -9.98 0.73
CA ASN A 99 -13.72 -11.00 1.58
C ASN A 99 -13.20 -12.41 1.28
N GLU A 100 -12.96 -12.75 0.00
CA GLU A 100 -12.33 -14.01 -0.39
C GLU A 100 -10.89 -14.13 0.15
N ALA A 101 -10.17 -13.02 0.28
CA ALA A 101 -8.86 -12.96 0.94
C ALA A 101 -8.94 -13.01 2.48
N GLY A 102 -10.13 -13.17 3.06
CA GLY A 102 -10.34 -13.25 4.51
C GLY A 102 -10.33 -11.89 5.22
N ILE A 103 -10.41 -10.79 4.49
CA ILE A 103 -10.43 -9.43 5.04
C ILE A 103 -11.88 -9.02 5.31
N GLN A 104 -12.14 -8.52 6.51
CA GLN A 104 -13.44 -7.98 6.88
C GLN A 104 -13.65 -6.61 6.26
N THR A 105 -14.85 -6.36 5.74
CA THR A 105 -15.29 -5.08 5.20
C THR A 105 -16.68 -4.73 5.73
N THR A 106 -17.17 -3.54 5.47
CA THR A 106 -18.52 -3.11 5.84
C THR A 106 -19.36 -2.73 4.62
N THR A 107 -20.68 -2.87 4.71
CA THR A 107 -21.62 -2.36 3.69
C THR A 107 -21.68 -0.84 3.66
N GLN A 108 -21.22 -0.15 4.70
CA GLN A 108 -21.08 1.32 4.71
C GLN A 108 -20.09 1.82 3.66
N SER A 109 -19.15 0.96 3.21
CA SER A 109 -18.21 1.28 2.13
C SER A 109 -18.89 1.55 0.78
N ILE A 110 -20.15 1.11 0.58
CA ILE A 110 -20.87 1.24 -0.70
C ILE A 110 -21.63 2.57 -0.73
N SER A 111 -21.41 3.35 -1.79
CA SER A 111 -22.06 4.65 -2.00
C SER A 111 -22.49 4.82 -3.46
N GLU A 112 -23.41 5.72 -3.73
CA GLU A 112 -23.70 6.14 -5.11
C GLU A 112 -22.45 6.79 -5.73
N GLY A 113 -22.08 6.35 -6.93
CA GLY A 113 -20.90 6.83 -7.64
C GLY A 113 -20.20 5.71 -8.43
N VAL A 114 -19.05 6.03 -9.01
CA VAL A 114 -18.26 5.11 -9.83
C VAL A 114 -17.04 4.65 -9.04
N THR A 115 -16.84 3.35 -8.99
CA THR A 115 -15.63 2.77 -8.37
C THR A 115 -14.36 3.20 -9.09
N GLY A 116 -13.33 3.54 -8.34
CA GLY A 116 -12.05 3.94 -8.89
C GLY A 116 -11.35 2.82 -9.66
N THR A 117 -10.56 3.19 -10.65
CA THR A 117 -9.76 2.26 -11.47
C THR A 117 -8.35 2.78 -11.66
N CYS A 118 -7.38 1.87 -11.66
CA CYS A 118 -5.99 2.17 -12.00
C CYS A 118 -5.58 1.33 -13.20
N MET A 119 -5.12 1.97 -14.27
CA MET A 119 -4.46 1.26 -15.38
C MET A 119 -2.99 1.14 -15.07
N VAL A 120 -2.55 -0.08 -14.86
CA VAL A 120 -1.15 -0.42 -14.58
C VAL A 120 -0.50 -0.85 -15.89
N LEU A 121 0.38 0.01 -16.40
CA LEU A 121 1.04 -0.15 -17.69
C LEU A 121 2.48 -0.62 -17.46
N VAL A 122 2.76 -1.89 -17.80
CA VAL A 122 4.06 -2.52 -17.59
C VAL A 122 4.87 -2.48 -18.88
N SER A 123 5.96 -1.75 -18.89
CA SER A 123 6.91 -1.64 -20.01
C SER A 123 7.91 -2.80 -20.03
N PRO A 124 8.68 -2.99 -21.17
CA PRO A 124 9.54 -4.17 -21.34
C PRO A 124 10.66 -4.32 -20.30
N ASP A 125 11.08 -3.24 -19.66
CA ASP A 125 12.06 -3.20 -18.57
C ASP A 125 11.44 -3.43 -17.18
N SER A 126 10.17 -3.85 -17.13
CA SER A 126 9.39 -4.08 -15.91
C SER A 126 9.08 -2.81 -15.11
N GLU A 127 9.30 -1.63 -15.70
CA GLU A 127 8.89 -0.36 -15.11
C GLU A 127 7.37 -0.18 -15.25
N ARG A 128 6.75 0.49 -14.26
CA ARG A 128 5.30 0.69 -14.20
C ARG A 128 4.92 2.14 -14.31
N THR A 129 3.94 2.38 -15.16
CA THR A 129 3.29 3.68 -15.29
C THR A 129 1.82 3.50 -14.92
N MET A 130 1.35 4.27 -13.97
CA MET A 130 -0.01 4.18 -13.45
C MET A 130 -0.82 5.38 -13.90
N HIS A 131 -2.01 5.11 -14.44
CA HIS A 131 -2.99 6.13 -14.82
C HIS A 131 -4.27 5.87 -14.02
N THR A 132 -4.55 6.73 -13.04
CA THR A 132 -5.51 6.45 -11.97
C THR A 132 -6.68 7.44 -11.99
N TYR A 133 -7.88 6.90 -12.14
CA TYR A 133 -9.14 7.59 -11.85
C TYR A 133 -9.64 7.13 -10.48
N LEU A 134 -9.65 8.04 -9.51
CA LEU A 134 -10.02 7.70 -8.15
C LEU A 134 -11.51 7.38 -7.99
N GLY A 135 -12.38 7.92 -8.86
CA GLY A 135 -13.81 7.75 -8.69
C GLY A 135 -14.30 8.18 -7.31
N ILE A 136 -15.26 7.46 -6.76
CA ILE A 136 -15.88 7.80 -5.47
C ILE A 136 -14.92 7.61 -4.28
N THR A 137 -13.81 6.85 -4.41
CA THR A 137 -12.85 6.68 -3.31
C THR A 137 -12.17 7.99 -2.92
N ALA A 138 -12.07 8.97 -3.86
CA ALA A 138 -11.56 10.30 -3.56
C ALA A 138 -12.40 11.07 -2.54
N GLU A 139 -13.64 10.65 -2.34
CA GLU A 139 -14.61 11.28 -1.46
C GLU A 139 -14.86 10.45 -0.19
N LEU A 140 -13.89 9.62 0.23
CA LEU A 140 -13.98 8.86 1.48
C LEU A 140 -14.20 9.81 2.66
N THR A 141 -15.21 9.53 3.48
CA THR A 141 -15.49 10.22 4.73
C THR A 141 -15.61 9.23 5.87
N ASP A 142 -15.75 9.71 7.10
CA ASP A 142 -16.01 8.89 8.28
C ASP A 142 -17.34 8.11 8.23
N GLU A 143 -18.31 8.57 7.45
CA GLU A 143 -19.61 7.90 7.26
C GLU A 143 -19.49 6.51 6.60
N GLN A 144 -18.46 6.30 5.78
CA GLN A 144 -18.19 5.01 5.14
C GLN A 144 -17.35 4.07 6.00
N ILE A 145 -16.89 4.53 7.15
CA ILE A 145 -15.97 3.77 8.00
C ILE A 145 -16.68 3.25 9.24
N ASP A 146 -16.74 1.93 9.41
CA ASP A 146 -17.08 1.33 10.68
C ASP A 146 -15.85 1.34 11.59
N PHE A 147 -15.78 2.27 12.52
CA PHE A 147 -14.67 2.39 13.47
C PHE A 147 -14.72 1.38 14.63
N GLN A 148 -15.79 0.60 14.77
CA GLN A 148 -15.90 -0.34 15.87
C GLN A 148 -14.76 -1.38 15.92
N PRO A 149 -14.34 -2.01 14.80
CA PRO A 149 -13.20 -2.92 14.80
C PRO A 149 -11.87 -2.26 15.19
N LEU A 150 -11.71 -0.95 14.89
CA LEU A 150 -10.51 -0.20 15.25
C LEU A 150 -10.31 -0.11 16.76
N THR A 151 -11.39 -0.04 17.55
CA THR A 151 -11.29 0.12 19.01
C THR A 151 -10.58 -1.02 19.73
N THR A 152 -10.44 -2.18 19.06
CA THR A 152 -9.80 -3.39 19.61
C THR A 152 -8.67 -3.92 18.74
N ALA A 153 -8.33 -3.21 17.65
CA ALA A 153 -7.22 -3.56 16.79
C ALA A 153 -5.87 -3.39 17.50
N LYS A 154 -4.82 -4.03 17.00
CA LYS A 154 -3.44 -3.80 17.46
C LYS A 154 -2.76 -2.70 16.65
N TRP A 155 -3.10 -2.62 15.35
CA TRP A 155 -2.53 -1.69 14.41
C TRP A 155 -3.61 -0.98 13.60
N LEU A 156 -3.44 0.34 13.41
CA LEU A 156 -4.07 1.14 12.37
C LEU A 156 -3.04 1.37 11.27
N TYR A 157 -3.33 0.94 10.03
CA TYR A 157 -2.48 1.20 8.87
C TYR A 157 -3.10 2.23 7.94
N ILE A 158 -2.33 3.22 7.53
CA ILE A 158 -2.78 4.36 6.72
C ILE A 158 -1.86 4.54 5.52
N GLU A 159 -2.42 4.63 4.32
CA GLU A 159 -1.66 4.93 3.10
C GLU A 159 -1.56 6.43 2.83
N GLY A 160 -0.42 6.87 2.33
CA GLY A 160 -0.14 8.25 1.97
C GLY A 160 -0.96 8.78 0.79
N TYR A 161 -1.51 7.91 -0.08
CA TYR A 161 -2.36 8.32 -1.20
C TYR A 161 -3.64 9.05 -0.76
N LEU A 162 -4.11 8.85 0.47
CA LEU A 162 -5.24 9.59 1.04
C LEU A 162 -4.96 11.09 1.25
N SER A 163 -3.69 11.51 1.19
CA SER A 163 -3.26 12.91 1.36
C SER A 163 -3.85 13.87 0.32
N THR A 164 -4.25 13.35 -0.83
CA THR A 164 -4.85 14.14 -1.92
C THR A 164 -6.31 14.52 -1.68
N SER A 165 -7.01 13.87 -0.75
CA SER A 165 -8.43 14.08 -0.44
C SER A 165 -8.60 14.76 0.92
N GLU A 166 -9.28 15.91 0.95
CA GLU A 166 -9.57 16.62 2.19
C GLU A 166 -10.47 15.79 3.12
N THR A 167 -11.52 15.18 2.58
CA THR A 167 -12.46 14.36 3.36
C THR A 167 -11.78 13.10 3.91
N ALA A 168 -10.92 12.45 3.13
CA ALA A 168 -10.16 11.31 3.60
C ALA A 168 -9.17 11.67 4.72
N ARG A 169 -8.51 12.85 4.63
CA ARG A 169 -7.65 13.34 5.72
C ARG A 169 -8.42 13.55 7.03
N GLN A 170 -9.65 14.07 6.96
CA GLN A 170 -10.51 14.22 8.14
C GLN A 170 -10.90 12.86 8.74
N ALA A 171 -11.26 11.89 7.90
CA ALA A 171 -11.55 10.52 8.33
C ALA A 171 -10.30 9.85 8.97
N VAL A 172 -9.11 10.06 8.40
CA VAL A 172 -7.84 9.60 8.97
C VAL A 172 -7.57 10.25 10.33
N LYS A 173 -7.81 11.55 10.47
CA LYS A 173 -7.66 12.25 11.75
C LYS A 173 -8.54 11.61 12.83
N GLN A 174 -9.81 11.35 12.53
CA GLN A 174 -10.73 10.69 13.46
C GLN A 174 -10.25 9.26 13.80
N ALA A 175 -9.81 8.48 12.80
CA ALA A 175 -9.26 7.15 13.04
C ALA A 175 -8.05 7.19 13.98
N ARG A 176 -7.14 8.16 13.81
CA ARG A 176 -5.97 8.35 14.67
C ARG A 176 -6.36 8.71 16.11
N GLU A 177 -7.37 9.56 16.29
CA GLU A 177 -7.91 9.92 17.62
C GLU A 177 -8.47 8.68 18.33
N ILE A 178 -9.26 7.85 17.61
CA ILE A 178 -9.80 6.60 18.12
C ILE A 178 -8.67 5.61 18.46
N ALA A 179 -7.68 5.45 17.56
CA ALA A 179 -6.54 4.58 17.78
C ALA A 179 -5.77 4.97 19.06
N LYS A 180 -5.41 6.25 19.20
CA LYS A 180 -4.72 6.76 20.40
C LYS A 180 -5.53 6.55 21.67
N ALA A 181 -6.84 6.82 21.66
CA ALA A 181 -7.71 6.64 22.81
C ALA A 181 -7.81 5.18 23.28
N ASN A 182 -7.58 4.21 22.38
CA ASN A 182 -7.66 2.77 22.66
C ASN A 182 -6.29 2.06 22.71
N GLY A 183 -5.17 2.81 22.63
CA GLY A 183 -3.82 2.24 22.67
C GLY A 183 -3.44 1.41 21.43
N VAL A 184 -4.12 1.66 20.29
CA VAL A 184 -3.82 1.05 18.99
C VAL A 184 -2.63 1.75 18.38
N LYS A 185 -1.64 1.00 17.93
CA LYS A 185 -0.45 1.54 17.27
C LYS A 185 -0.76 1.99 15.85
N ILE A 186 -0.10 3.06 15.41
CA ILE A 186 -0.33 3.66 14.10
C ILE A 186 0.87 3.39 13.20
N ALA A 187 0.64 2.72 12.07
CA ALA A 187 1.59 2.54 10.99
C ALA A 187 1.17 3.38 9.78
N PHE A 188 2.11 4.05 9.15
CA PHE A 188 1.90 4.94 8.01
C PHE A 188 2.90 4.65 6.91
N THR A 189 2.48 4.75 5.64
CA THR A 189 3.39 4.75 4.49
C THR A 189 3.32 6.06 3.72
N LEU A 190 4.47 6.56 3.24
CA LEU A 190 4.51 7.72 2.33
C LEU A 190 3.96 7.38 0.94
N SER A 191 3.88 6.09 0.59
CA SER A 191 3.24 5.49 -0.59
C SER A 191 3.94 5.68 -1.93
N ASP A 192 4.27 6.92 -2.30
CA ASP A 192 4.80 7.23 -3.63
C ASP A 192 5.53 8.57 -3.62
N PRO A 193 6.66 8.73 -4.34
CA PRO A 193 7.34 10.02 -4.48
C PRO A 193 6.44 11.15 -4.97
N ALA A 194 5.42 10.86 -5.81
CA ALA A 194 4.46 11.87 -6.26
C ALA A 194 3.61 12.42 -5.10
N MET A 195 3.30 11.61 -4.10
CA MET A 195 2.59 12.10 -2.90
C MET A 195 3.46 13.08 -2.12
N VAL A 196 4.74 12.79 -1.99
CA VAL A 196 5.70 13.70 -1.35
C VAL A 196 5.83 15.00 -2.15
N GLN A 197 5.84 14.92 -3.47
CA GLN A 197 6.01 16.08 -4.34
C GLN A 197 4.76 16.97 -4.41
N TYR A 198 3.57 16.37 -4.52
CA TYR A 198 2.36 17.12 -4.87
C TYR A 198 1.33 17.21 -3.75
N ALA A 199 1.42 16.36 -2.73
CA ALA A 199 0.46 16.30 -1.61
C ALA A 199 1.14 16.38 -0.23
N ARG A 200 2.34 16.97 -0.15
CA ARG A 200 3.16 17.07 1.06
C ARG A 200 2.38 17.59 2.27
N ALA A 201 1.63 18.68 2.12
CA ALA A 201 0.86 19.26 3.22
C ALA A 201 -0.19 18.28 3.77
N GLY A 202 -0.79 17.46 2.90
CA GLY A 202 -1.71 16.41 3.33
C GLY A 202 -1.01 15.26 4.06
N LEU A 203 0.21 14.88 3.63
CA LEU A 203 1.01 13.90 4.37
C LEU A 203 1.37 14.43 5.77
N ASP A 204 1.83 15.68 5.86
CA ASP A 204 2.17 16.32 7.13
C ASP A 204 0.96 16.38 8.07
N GLU A 205 -0.24 16.71 7.55
CA GLU A 205 -1.50 16.68 8.32
C GLU A 205 -1.83 15.28 8.82
N MET A 206 -1.67 14.24 7.98
CA MET A 206 -2.00 12.86 8.36
C MET A 206 -0.97 12.23 9.31
N ILE A 207 0.30 12.60 9.23
CA ILE A 207 1.35 12.19 10.19
C ILE A 207 1.21 12.99 11.49
N ALA A 208 0.91 14.28 11.41
CA ALA A 208 0.70 15.21 12.54
C ALA A 208 1.77 15.08 13.64
N ASP A 209 1.36 14.73 14.86
CA ASP A 209 2.20 14.56 16.05
C ASP A 209 2.93 13.19 16.12
N GLY A 210 3.13 12.56 14.97
CA GLY A 210 3.90 11.33 14.84
C GLY A 210 3.06 10.05 14.72
N VAL A 211 3.75 8.97 14.36
CA VAL A 211 3.21 7.61 14.21
C VAL A 211 4.15 6.62 14.90
N ASP A 212 3.67 5.40 15.17
CA ASP A 212 4.53 4.37 15.78
C ASP A 212 5.50 3.76 14.77
N LEU A 213 5.06 3.57 13.53
CA LEU A 213 5.82 2.94 12.46
C LEU A 213 5.63 3.69 11.14
N LEU A 214 6.73 4.10 10.52
CA LEU A 214 6.76 4.78 9.24
C LEU A 214 7.46 3.92 8.18
N PHE A 215 6.76 3.68 7.07
CA PHE A 215 7.31 3.06 5.87
C PHE A 215 7.55 4.11 4.78
N CYS A 216 8.69 4.02 4.13
CA CYS A 216 9.00 4.76 2.92
C CYS A 216 10.05 4.02 2.09
N ASN A 217 10.19 4.38 0.81
CA ASN A 217 11.37 3.99 0.06
C ASN A 217 12.48 5.06 0.19
N GLN A 218 13.67 4.75 -0.34
CA GLN A 218 14.82 5.65 -0.28
C GLN A 218 14.53 7.03 -0.91
N GLN A 219 13.86 7.06 -2.06
CA GLN A 219 13.53 8.29 -2.75
C GLN A 219 12.53 9.13 -1.95
N GLU A 220 11.48 8.51 -1.44
CA GLU A 220 10.49 9.16 -0.57
C GLU A 220 11.14 9.75 0.68
N ALA A 221 12.03 8.98 1.32
CA ALA A 221 12.75 9.44 2.52
C ALA A 221 13.56 10.71 2.25
N LEU A 222 14.36 10.72 1.19
CA LEU A 222 15.18 11.86 0.80
C LEU A 222 14.32 13.09 0.43
N MET A 223 13.29 12.89 -0.39
CA MET A 223 12.38 13.95 -0.81
C MET A 223 11.57 14.52 0.36
N TYR A 224 11.00 13.64 1.20
CA TYR A 224 10.16 14.07 2.32
C TYR A 224 10.96 14.85 3.36
N THR A 225 12.19 14.47 3.61
CA THR A 225 13.06 15.14 4.57
C THR A 225 13.89 16.29 3.97
N GLU A 226 13.86 16.47 2.64
CA GLU A 226 14.67 17.45 1.92
C GLU A 226 16.16 17.31 2.28
N THR A 227 16.68 16.09 2.11
CA THR A 227 18.08 15.74 2.41
C THR A 227 18.70 14.95 1.27
N ASP A 228 20.05 14.95 1.21
CA ASP A 228 20.81 14.29 0.15
C ASP A 228 21.34 12.91 0.56
N THR A 229 21.23 12.53 1.85
CA THR A 229 21.73 11.25 2.34
C THR A 229 20.70 10.54 3.23
N ILE A 230 20.75 9.22 3.23
CA ILE A 230 19.84 8.39 4.04
C ILE A 230 20.05 8.61 5.54
N GLU A 231 21.28 8.84 5.97
CA GLU A 231 21.60 9.15 7.37
C GLU A 231 20.95 10.45 7.84
N ALA A 232 21.00 11.49 6.99
CA ALA A 232 20.34 12.76 7.27
C ALA A 232 18.81 12.65 7.22
N ALA A 233 18.29 11.88 6.26
CA ALA A 233 16.86 11.58 6.17
C ALA A 233 16.38 10.85 7.42
N LEU A 234 17.08 9.80 7.82
CA LEU A 234 16.75 9.01 9.00
C LEU A 234 16.73 9.86 10.29
N ALA A 235 17.68 10.81 10.43
CA ALA A 235 17.72 11.70 11.58
C ALA A 235 16.43 12.53 11.71
N LYS A 236 15.91 13.06 10.58
CA LYS A 236 14.64 13.82 10.56
C LYS A 236 13.41 12.92 10.75
N LEU A 237 13.39 11.73 10.13
CA LEU A 237 12.28 10.79 10.26
C LEU A 237 12.11 10.28 11.70
N LYS A 238 13.20 10.21 12.49
CA LYS A 238 13.16 9.86 13.93
C LYS A 238 12.37 10.85 14.79
N GLU A 239 12.15 12.07 14.30
CA GLU A 239 11.28 13.05 14.97
C GLU A 239 9.79 12.72 14.79
N LEU A 240 9.46 11.93 13.75
CA LEU A 240 8.08 11.58 13.37
C LEU A 240 7.66 10.18 13.79
N SER A 241 8.61 9.27 13.98
CA SER A 241 8.28 7.87 14.24
C SER A 241 9.34 7.16 15.08
N GLN A 242 8.84 6.27 15.97
CA GLN A 242 9.69 5.41 16.77
C GLN A 242 10.35 4.32 15.93
N TYR A 243 9.59 3.71 15.01
CA TYR A 243 10.07 2.67 14.10
C TYR A 243 10.06 3.21 12.68
N ILE A 244 11.18 3.10 11.98
CA ILE A 244 11.33 3.56 10.60
C ILE A 244 11.83 2.40 9.76
N VAL A 245 11.18 2.21 8.63
CA VAL A 245 11.56 1.25 7.61
C VAL A 245 11.75 1.97 6.29
N ILE A 246 12.98 1.95 5.77
CA ILE A 246 13.32 2.51 4.46
C ILE A 246 13.67 1.36 3.53
N THR A 247 12.82 1.10 2.54
CA THR A 247 13.12 0.11 1.50
C THR A 247 14.08 0.68 0.47
N MET A 248 15.05 -0.15 0.03
CA MET A 248 16.16 0.26 -0.84
C MET A 248 16.25 -0.62 -2.09
N SER A 249 15.12 -1.03 -2.63
CA SER A 249 15.01 -1.90 -3.82
C SER A 249 15.86 -3.18 -3.68
N ALA A 250 16.80 -3.44 -4.60
CA ALA A 250 17.67 -4.61 -4.58
C ALA A 250 18.64 -4.64 -3.38
N ASP A 251 18.93 -3.50 -2.77
CA ASP A 251 19.83 -3.39 -1.61
C ASP A 251 19.14 -3.82 -0.31
N GLY A 252 17.82 -4.06 -0.33
CA GLY A 252 17.06 -4.56 0.80
C GLY A 252 16.33 -3.45 1.58
N ALA A 253 16.50 -3.40 2.90
CA ALA A 253 15.83 -2.41 3.75
C ALA A 253 16.71 -1.99 4.94
N LEU A 254 16.60 -0.70 5.30
CA LEU A 254 17.14 -0.14 6.52
C LEU A 254 16.01 -0.04 7.56
N ILE A 255 16.25 -0.58 8.73
CA ILE A 255 15.31 -0.57 9.86
C ILE A 255 15.94 0.22 11.00
N SER A 256 15.19 1.14 11.57
CA SER A 256 15.61 1.92 12.73
C SER A 256 14.56 1.85 13.83
N ASN A 257 15.04 1.68 15.07
CA ASN A 257 14.26 1.67 16.29
C ASN A 257 15.07 2.32 17.42
N ASN A 258 14.56 3.41 18.02
CA ASN A 258 15.03 4.01 19.29
C ASN A 258 16.54 3.95 19.61
N GLY A 259 17.41 4.08 18.61
CA GLY A 259 18.87 4.04 18.78
C GLY A 259 19.57 2.87 18.10
N GLU A 260 18.85 1.79 17.77
CA GLU A 260 19.37 0.74 16.92
C GLU A 260 19.01 1.01 15.45
N THR A 261 19.97 0.87 14.56
CA THR A 261 19.78 0.95 13.12
C THR A 261 20.56 -0.17 12.46
N PHE A 262 19.91 -0.96 11.62
CA PHE A 262 20.53 -2.06 10.89
C PHE A 262 19.92 -2.20 9.50
N THR A 263 20.65 -2.86 8.61
CA THR A 263 20.18 -3.20 7.27
C THR A 263 19.96 -4.70 7.15
N VAL A 264 18.93 -5.08 6.38
CA VAL A 264 18.72 -6.45 5.93
C VAL A 264 18.90 -6.46 4.42
N PRO A 265 19.80 -7.28 3.87
CA PRO A 265 20.08 -7.29 2.43
C PRO A 265 18.89 -7.80 1.63
N GLY A 266 18.74 -7.26 0.43
CA GLY A 266 17.73 -7.74 -0.53
C GLY A 266 18.03 -9.16 -1.02
N ARG A 267 17.03 -9.80 -1.61
CA ARG A 267 17.18 -11.10 -2.28
C ARG A 267 17.26 -10.90 -3.78
N ALA A 268 18.25 -11.49 -4.39
CA ALA A 268 18.42 -11.45 -5.85
C ALA A 268 17.30 -12.27 -6.52
N VAL A 269 16.50 -11.62 -7.35
CA VAL A 269 15.44 -12.24 -8.17
C VAL A 269 15.46 -11.63 -9.57
N THR A 270 14.88 -12.35 -10.53
CA THR A 270 14.61 -11.76 -11.84
C THR A 270 13.33 -10.94 -11.73
N ALA A 271 13.45 -9.63 -11.85
CA ALA A 271 12.31 -8.74 -11.79
C ALA A 271 11.38 -8.92 -12.99
N VAL A 272 10.10 -9.08 -12.73
CA VAL A 272 9.00 -9.20 -13.71
C VAL A 272 8.06 -8.02 -13.59
N ASP A 273 7.65 -7.69 -12.36
CA ASP A 273 6.75 -6.58 -12.05
C ASP A 273 7.00 -6.11 -10.61
N ALA A 274 7.29 -4.83 -10.41
CA ALA A 274 7.52 -4.28 -9.08
C ALA A 274 6.22 -3.84 -8.36
N ASN A 275 5.03 -4.07 -8.98
CA ASN A 275 3.75 -3.67 -8.39
C ASN A 275 3.50 -4.36 -7.05
N GLY A 276 3.10 -3.58 -6.05
CA GLY A 276 2.76 -4.11 -4.73
C GLY A 276 3.94 -4.62 -3.90
N ALA A 277 5.19 -4.52 -4.38
CA ALA A 277 6.35 -4.99 -3.63
C ALA A 277 6.49 -4.28 -2.27
N GLY A 278 6.33 -2.95 -2.24
CA GLY A 278 6.33 -2.16 -1.02
C GLY A 278 5.16 -2.49 -0.09
N ASP A 279 3.98 -2.73 -0.69
CA ASP A 279 2.76 -3.10 0.05
C ASP A 279 2.92 -4.48 0.71
N ALA A 280 3.41 -5.45 -0.07
CA ALA A 280 3.67 -6.81 0.42
C ALA A 280 4.76 -6.82 1.50
N PHE A 281 5.78 -5.98 1.35
CA PHE A 281 6.78 -5.75 2.39
C PHE A 281 6.13 -5.24 3.68
N ALA A 282 5.32 -4.18 3.59
CA ALA A 282 4.67 -3.58 4.76
C ALA A 282 3.71 -4.57 5.45
N GLY A 283 2.92 -5.33 4.67
CA GLY A 283 2.00 -6.34 5.20
C GLY A 283 2.71 -7.47 5.93
N ALA A 284 3.79 -7.99 5.34
CA ALA A 284 4.60 -9.04 5.96
C ALA A 284 5.36 -8.55 7.21
N PHE A 285 5.88 -7.34 7.17
CA PHE A 285 6.57 -6.72 8.31
C PHE A 285 5.61 -6.51 9.49
N LEU A 286 4.44 -5.94 9.23
CA LEU A 286 3.38 -5.73 10.23
C LEU A 286 2.91 -7.06 10.83
N TYR A 287 2.70 -8.10 9.99
CA TYR A 287 2.33 -9.42 10.46
C TYR A 287 3.36 -9.98 11.44
N ALA A 288 4.64 -9.96 11.07
CA ALA A 288 5.71 -10.47 11.92
C ALA A 288 5.79 -9.72 13.27
N LEU A 289 5.64 -8.39 13.26
CA LEU A 289 5.54 -7.60 14.49
C LEU A 289 4.30 -7.97 15.32
N ASN A 290 3.17 -8.18 14.65
CA ASN A 290 1.90 -8.53 15.31
C ASN A 290 2.00 -9.85 16.08
N VAL A 291 2.73 -10.83 15.55
CA VAL A 291 2.93 -12.13 16.20
C VAL A 291 4.21 -12.21 17.07
N GLY A 292 4.94 -11.09 17.21
CA GLY A 292 6.07 -10.98 18.15
C GLY A 292 7.40 -11.55 17.67
N LEU A 293 7.64 -11.66 16.35
CA LEU A 293 8.90 -12.22 15.81
C LEU A 293 10.11 -11.28 15.93
N GLY A 294 9.91 -10.03 16.31
CA GLY A 294 10.97 -9.04 16.41
C GLY A 294 11.34 -8.40 15.07
N LEU A 295 12.08 -7.29 15.13
CA LEU A 295 12.32 -6.41 13.96
C LEU A 295 13.16 -7.07 12.87
N LYS A 296 14.20 -7.83 13.25
CA LYS A 296 15.09 -8.46 12.27
C LYS A 296 14.34 -9.51 11.45
N THR A 297 13.67 -10.44 12.12
CA THR A 297 12.86 -11.48 11.47
C THR A 297 11.70 -10.86 10.67
N ALA A 298 11.11 -9.76 11.17
CA ALA A 298 10.09 -9.02 10.43
C ALA A 298 10.62 -8.48 9.09
N ALA A 299 11.83 -7.91 9.09
CA ALA A 299 12.46 -7.43 7.86
C ALA A 299 12.87 -8.58 6.92
N GLU A 300 13.38 -9.69 7.44
CA GLU A 300 13.74 -10.88 6.65
C GLU A 300 12.51 -11.49 5.97
N LEU A 301 11.39 -11.64 6.68
CA LEU A 301 10.11 -12.09 6.11
C LEU A 301 9.59 -11.10 5.06
N ALA A 302 9.63 -9.81 5.35
CA ALA A 302 9.16 -8.76 4.44
C ALA A 302 9.97 -8.73 3.14
N ILE A 303 11.30 -8.85 3.21
CA ILE A 303 12.18 -8.95 2.04
C ILE A 303 11.89 -10.23 1.24
N LEU A 304 11.71 -11.36 1.92
CA LEU A 304 11.40 -12.61 1.25
C LEU A 304 10.08 -12.51 0.48
N VAL A 305 9.01 -12.02 1.13
CA VAL A 305 7.69 -11.87 0.52
C VAL A 305 7.73 -10.87 -0.65
N SER A 306 8.30 -9.68 -0.45
CA SER A 306 8.38 -8.66 -1.50
C SER A 306 9.21 -9.12 -2.70
N SER A 307 10.30 -9.87 -2.49
CA SER A 307 11.12 -10.43 -3.57
C SER A 307 10.34 -11.40 -4.45
N GLN A 308 9.45 -12.21 -3.86
CA GLN A 308 8.58 -13.12 -4.63
C GLN A 308 7.49 -12.37 -5.38
N VAL A 309 6.95 -11.29 -4.82
CA VAL A 309 6.01 -10.41 -5.56
C VAL A 309 6.70 -9.82 -6.79
N VAL A 310 7.91 -9.31 -6.65
CA VAL A 310 8.68 -8.75 -7.78
C VAL A 310 8.97 -9.79 -8.88
N ALA A 311 9.07 -11.07 -8.54
CA ALA A 311 9.40 -12.14 -9.48
C ALA A 311 8.21 -12.63 -10.33
N GLN A 312 7.02 -12.10 -10.14
CA GLN A 312 5.83 -12.46 -10.89
C GLN A 312 5.06 -11.22 -11.38
N PHE A 313 4.02 -11.42 -12.16
CA PHE A 313 3.15 -10.36 -12.63
C PHE A 313 2.00 -10.13 -11.63
N GLY A 314 1.73 -8.86 -11.32
CA GLY A 314 0.68 -8.45 -10.39
C GLY A 314 1.15 -8.20 -8.94
N PRO A 315 0.33 -7.47 -8.15
CA PRO A 315 0.77 -6.92 -6.85
C PRO A 315 0.71 -7.93 -5.69
N ARG A 316 0.26 -9.16 -5.90
CA ARG A 316 -0.01 -10.14 -4.84
C ARG A 316 0.40 -11.54 -5.22
N LEU A 317 0.92 -12.31 -4.25
CA LEU A 317 1.11 -13.75 -4.37
C LEU A 317 -0.23 -14.49 -4.16
N ALA A 318 -0.28 -15.77 -4.54
CA ALA A 318 -1.37 -16.63 -4.09
C ALA A 318 -1.28 -16.85 -2.56
N VAL A 319 -2.43 -16.99 -1.88
CA VAL A 319 -2.48 -17.12 -0.40
C VAL A 319 -1.60 -18.28 0.09
N SER A 320 -1.56 -19.38 -0.64
CA SER A 320 -0.73 -20.55 -0.29
C SER A 320 0.77 -20.27 -0.31
N GLU A 321 1.23 -19.34 -1.13
CA GLU A 321 2.64 -18.96 -1.24
C GLU A 321 3.09 -18.18 0.00
N TYR A 322 2.30 -17.23 0.49
CA TYR A 322 2.59 -16.52 1.74
C TYR A 322 2.81 -17.48 2.92
N ALA A 323 1.95 -18.51 3.05
CA ALA A 323 2.07 -19.49 4.12
C ALA A 323 3.33 -20.36 3.99
N ALA A 324 3.80 -20.64 2.77
CA ALA A 324 5.04 -21.36 2.54
C ALA A 324 6.25 -20.51 2.94
N LEU A 325 6.28 -19.24 2.53
CA LEU A 325 7.37 -18.29 2.86
C LEU A 325 7.50 -18.08 4.37
N LEU A 326 6.37 -17.94 5.08
CA LEU A 326 6.40 -17.83 6.54
C LEU A 326 7.04 -19.07 7.20
N LYS A 327 6.70 -20.27 6.74
CA LYS A 327 7.28 -21.52 7.28
C LYS A 327 8.79 -21.60 7.07
N ASP A 328 9.28 -21.08 5.95
CA ASP A 328 10.73 -21.10 5.66
C ASP A 328 11.49 -20.16 6.59
N VAL A 329 11.00 -18.93 6.81
CA VAL A 329 11.60 -18.00 7.78
C VAL A 329 11.58 -18.57 9.21
N LEU A 330 10.47 -19.17 9.63
CA LEU A 330 10.36 -19.74 10.97
C LEU A 330 11.29 -20.94 11.21
N LYS A 331 11.66 -21.70 10.16
CA LYS A 331 12.66 -22.78 10.27
C LYS A 331 14.07 -22.24 10.43
N GLU A 332 14.40 -21.10 9.81
CA GLU A 332 15.69 -20.44 9.93
C GLU A 332 15.89 -19.79 11.31
N CYS A 333 14.80 -19.50 12.03
CA CYS A 333 14.82 -18.91 13.39
C CYS A 333 14.83 -19.94 14.53
N ALA A 334 14.58 -21.23 14.25
CA ALA A 334 14.49 -22.31 15.24
C ALA A 334 15.84 -23.03 15.39
#